data_edc6ad8c6bde0575d2560069d32dac54
#
_entry.id   edc6ad8c6bde0575d2560069d32dac54
#
_cell.length_a   1.000
_cell.length_b   1.000
_cell.length_c   1.000
_cell.angle_alpha   90.00
_cell.angle_beta   90.00
_cell.angle_gamma   90.00
#
_symmetry.space_group_name_H-M   'P 1'
#
loop_
_entity.id
_entity.type
_entity.pdbx_description
1 polymer ?
#
loop_
_entity_poly.entity_id
_entity_poly.type
_entity_poly.pdbx_seq_one_letter_code
_entity_poly.pdbx_strand_id
1 'polypeptide(L)'
;MLTALLLLPACRAQAAQAVFAGGSFWVMEALFADRPGIERVEPGWMQGESRLQRRQVVRVHYHDDRLSYGELLRLYWQAVDVFDAGGQYCDRGTEFSPALYVDGPLQLKWARQSRSQLGLEWGRQPEVRIFAVGRFEPAAARHQQYYQRHSLLYAAYRSVCGYPDGRGFSLPPLLAGSRVN
;
A
#
# COMPACT_ATOMS: atom_id res chain seq x y z
N MET A 1 -15.40 37.38 -40.00
CA MET A 1 -15.98 36.40 -39.05
C MET A 1 -14.84 35.73 -38.28
N LEU A 2 -14.64 36.12 -37.03
CA LEU A 2 -13.57 35.57 -36.17
C LEU A 2 -14.15 34.39 -35.39
N THR A 3 -13.71 33.16 -35.67
CA THR A 3 -14.14 31.97 -34.96
C THR A 3 -13.30 31.84 -33.68
N ALA A 4 -13.89 32.16 -32.53
CA ALA A 4 -13.25 31.97 -31.24
C ALA A 4 -13.16 30.48 -30.95
N LEU A 5 -11.95 29.92 -30.92
CA LEU A 5 -11.68 28.56 -30.49
C LEU A 5 -11.76 28.52 -28.97
N LEU A 6 -12.86 27.98 -28.42
CA LEU A 6 -13.03 27.75 -27.00
C LEU A 6 -12.11 26.57 -26.56
N LEU A 7 -10.98 26.89 -25.95
CA LEU A 7 -10.14 25.92 -25.24
C LEU A 7 -10.86 25.48 -23.95
N LEU A 8 -11.49 24.33 -24.01
CA LEU A 8 -12.02 23.67 -22.78
C LEU A 8 -10.82 23.30 -21.89
N PRO A 9 -10.86 23.64 -20.58
CA PRO A 9 -9.83 23.20 -19.66
C PRO A 9 -9.89 21.66 -19.56
N ALA A 10 -8.79 20.99 -19.90
CA ALA A 10 -8.64 19.57 -19.66
C ALA A 10 -8.72 19.33 -18.15
N CYS A 11 -9.80 18.70 -17.70
CA CYS A 11 -9.94 18.25 -16.32
C CYS A 11 -8.85 17.19 -16.08
N ARG A 12 -7.74 17.59 -15.45
CA ARG A 12 -6.72 16.65 -15.02
C ARG A 12 -7.34 15.81 -13.92
N ALA A 13 -7.61 14.54 -14.20
CA ALA A 13 -8.00 13.58 -13.16
C ALA A 13 -6.90 13.60 -12.08
N GLN A 14 -7.28 14.00 -10.87
CA GLN A 14 -6.36 13.97 -9.73
C GLN A 14 -6.10 12.51 -9.39
N ALA A 15 -4.82 12.14 -9.23
CA ALA A 15 -4.48 10.77 -8.86
C ALA A 15 -5.11 10.40 -7.50
N ALA A 16 -5.76 9.25 -7.45
CA ALA A 16 -6.27 8.68 -6.22
C ALA A 16 -5.11 8.31 -5.27
N GLN A 17 -5.38 8.21 -3.97
CA GLN A 17 -4.38 7.89 -2.97
C GLN A 17 -4.79 6.67 -2.15
N ALA A 18 -3.81 5.86 -1.76
CA ALA A 18 -3.95 4.76 -0.81
C ALA A 18 -2.74 4.69 0.11
N VAL A 19 -2.92 4.30 1.38
CA VAL A 19 -1.84 4.26 2.35
C VAL A 19 -1.75 2.88 3.01
N PHE A 20 -0.55 2.30 2.99
CA PHE A 20 -0.27 0.94 3.44
C PHE A 20 0.89 0.92 4.43
N ALA A 21 0.76 0.11 5.50
CA ALA A 21 1.82 -0.23 6.43
C ALA A 21 2.07 -1.74 6.42
N GLY A 22 3.33 -2.19 6.40
CA GLY A 22 3.66 -3.61 6.37
C GLY A 22 5.18 -3.85 6.40
N GLY A 23 5.79 -3.70 7.57
CA GLY A 23 7.24 -3.75 7.74
C GLY A 23 7.91 -2.43 7.39
N SER A 24 9.15 -2.50 6.92
CA SER A 24 9.89 -1.33 6.48
C SER A 24 9.22 -0.65 5.27
N PHE A 25 9.12 0.65 5.29
CA PHE A 25 8.62 1.41 4.14
C PHE A 25 9.50 1.24 2.89
N TRP A 26 10.77 0.82 3.00
CA TRP A 26 11.62 0.50 1.85
C TRP A 26 11.07 -0.71 1.06
N VAL A 27 10.56 -1.73 1.78
CA VAL A 27 9.96 -2.92 1.17
C VAL A 27 8.60 -2.58 0.56
N MET A 28 7.80 -1.80 1.29
CA MET A 28 6.50 -1.36 0.81
C MET A 28 6.59 -0.40 -0.38
N GLU A 29 7.61 0.48 -0.43
CA GLU A 29 7.87 1.34 -1.58
C GLU A 29 8.17 0.49 -2.83
N ALA A 30 9.11 -0.45 -2.72
CA ALA A 30 9.47 -1.34 -3.82
C ALA A 30 8.33 -2.27 -4.27
N LEU A 31 7.39 -2.60 -3.38
CA LEU A 31 6.22 -3.40 -3.73
C LEU A 31 5.33 -2.70 -4.75
N PHE A 32 5.09 -1.41 -4.56
CA PHE A 32 4.16 -0.64 -5.38
C PHE A 32 4.83 0.13 -6.51
N ALA A 33 6.09 0.55 -6.35
CA ALA A 33 6.79 1.34 -7.35
C ALA A 33 6.89 0.64 -8.71
N ASP A 34 7.06 1.44 -9.76
CA ASP A 34 7.31 1.00 -11.13
C ASP A 34 6.19 0.11 -11.74
N ARG A 35 4.97 0.15 -11.18
CA ARG A 35 3.83 -0.59 -11.71
C ARG A 35 2.95 0.28 -12.60
N PRO A 36 2.41 -0.28 -13.70
CA PRO A 36 1.45 0.43 -14.53
C PRO A 36 0.27 0.97 -13.71
N GLY A 37 -0.09 2.23 -13.90
CA GLY A 37 -1.17 2.90 -13.16
C GLY A 37 -0.75 3.54 -11.85
N ILE A 38 0.49 3.32 -11.37
CA ILE A 38 1.04 4.06 -10.23
C ILE A 38 1.84 5.25 -10.73
N GLU A 39 1.52 6.43 -10.20
CA GLU A 39 2.22 7.68 -10.51
C GLU A 39 3.49 7.82 -9.67
N ARG A 40 3.36 7.62 -8.35
CA ARG A 40 4.47 7.68 -7.39
C ARG A 40 4.13 6.98 -6.09
N VAL A 41 5.17 6.61 -5.35
CA VAL A 41 5.08 6.04 -4.00
C VAL A 41 5.95 6.87 -3.07
N GLU A 42 5.41 7.27 -1.93
CA GLU A 42 6.09 8.11 -0.96
C GLU A 42 6.21 7.38 0.38
N PRO A 43 7.39 6.95 0.80
CA PRO A 43 7.67 6.55 2.17
C PRO A 43 7.40 7.66 3.19
N GLY A 44 6.81 7.29 4.31
CA GLY A 44 6.47 8.25 5.35
C GLY A 44 6.00 7.59 6.62
N TRP A 45 5.37 8.40 7.46
CA TRP A 45 4.85 8.03 8.75
C TRP A 45 3.38 8.37 8.86
N MET A 46 2.62 7.48 9.50
CA MET A 46 1.24 7.71 9.86
C MET A 46 1.04 7.40 11.34
N GLN A 47 0.19 8.17 12.00
CA GLN A 47 -0.15 7.93 13.39
C GLN A 47 -0.84 6.57 13.57
N GLY A 48 -0.49 5.85 14.63
CA GLY A 48 -1.10 4.58 15.02
C GLY A 48 -2.31 4.79 15.95
N GLU A 49 -2.52 3.86 16.88
CA GLU A 49 -3.65 3.88 17.83
C GLU A 49 -3.59 5.01 18.84
N SER A 50 -2.40 5.43 19.19
CA SER A 50 -2.16 6.57 20.08
C SER A 50 -1.30 7.62 19.40
N ARG A 51 -1.32 8.85 19.96
CA ARG A 51 -0.49 9.95 19.44
C ARG A 51 1.01 9.69 19.52
N LEU A 52 1.44 8.75 20.36
CA LEU A 52 2.84 8.39 20.57
C LEU A 52 3.29 7.25 19.64
N GLN A 53 2.36 6.55 19.02
CA GLN A 53 2.65 5.45 18.11
C GLN A 53 2.60 5.93 16.67
N ARG A 54 3.65 5.63 15.91
CA ARG A 54 3.71 5.89 14.47
C ARG A 54 4.03 4.58 13.76
N ARG A 55 3.49 4.44 12.55
CA ARG A 55 3.85 3.33 11.64
C ARG A 55 4.60 3.86 10.44
N GLN A 56 5.57 3.08 10.00
CA GLN A 56 6.14 3.26 8.68
C GLN A 56 5.07 2.90 7.65
N VAL A 57 4.82 3.81 6.73
CA VAL A 57 3.81 3.66 5.69
C VAL A 57 4.36 4.07 4.34
N VAL A 58 3.67 3.65 3.30
CA VAL A 58 3.81 4.24 1.98
C VAL A 58 2.49 4.84 1.54
N ARG A 59 2.53 6.05 0.97
CA ARG A 59 1.41 6.67 0.27
C ARG A 59 1.59 6.44 -1.22
N VAL A 60 0.65 5.70 -1.79
CA VAL A 60 0.62 5.35 -3.21
C VAL A 60 -0.32 6.30 -3.93
N HIS A 61 0.18 7.03 -4.93
CA HIS A 61 -0.60 7.85 -5.85
C HIS A 61 -0.81 7.04 -7.12
N TYR A 62 -2.07 6.84 -7.54
CA TYR A 62 -2.40 5.97 -8.65
C TYR A 62 -3.58 6.50 -9.47
N HIS A 63 -3.65 6.08 -10.72
CA HIS A 63 -4.75 6.38 -11.63
C HIS A 63 -5.81 5.28 -11.51
N ASP A 64 -6.96 5.60 -10.89
CA ASP A 64 -8.03 4.65 -10.57
C ASP A 64 -8.77 4.11 -11.81
N ASP A 65 -8.64 4.76 -12.96
CA ASP A 65 -9.07 4.27 -14.28
C ASP A 65 -8.17 3.15 -14.84
N ARG A 66 -6.96 2.97 -14.31
CA ARG A 66 -5.96 1.99 -14.77
C ARG A 66 -5.65 0.92 -13.74
N LEU A 67 -5.71 1.27 -12.47
CA LEU A 67 -5.37 0.39 -11.34
C LEU A 67 -6.34 0.66 -10.20
N SER A 68 -7.18 -0.32 -9.87
CA SER A 68 -8.18 -0.18 -8.80
C SER A 68 -7.57 -0.31 -7.40
N TYR A 69 -8.25 0.25 -6.40
CA TYR A 69 -7.88 0.04 -4.98
C TYR A 69 -7.90 -1.46 -4.59
N GLY A 70 -8.79 -2.25 -5.18
CA GLY A 70 -8.85 -3.71 -4.99
C GLY A 70 -7.59 -4.42 -5.48
N GLU A 71 -6.99 -3.98 -6.58
CA GLU A 71 -5.72 -4.51 -7.08
C GLU A 71 -4.55 -4.12 -6.18
N LEU A 72 -4.54 -2.90 -5.64
CA LEU A 72 -3.54 -2.48 -4.64
C LEU A 72 -3.65 -3.33 -3.36
N LEU A 73 -4.87 -3.59 -2.88
CA LEU A 73 -5.10 -4.50 -1.75
C LEU A 73 -4.58 -5.91 -2.05
N ARG A 74 -4.80 -6.45 -3.24
CA ARG A 74 -4.30 -7.76 -3.63
C ARG A 74 -2.77 -7.83 -3.59
N LEU A 75 -2.08 -6.80 -4.10
CA LEU A 75 -0.62 -6.70 -4.01
C LEU A 75 -0.15 -6.65 -2.55
N TYR A 76 -0.83 -5.87 -1.72
CA TYR A 76 -0.54 -5.75 -0.30
C TYR A 76 -0.67 -7.09 0.42
N TRP A 77 -1.80 -7.78 0.25
CA TRP A 77 -2.06 -9.06 0.90
C TRP A 77 -1.07 -10.17 0.52
N GLN A 78 -0.47 -10.08 -0.67
CA GLN A 78 0.56 -11.01 -1.13
C GLN A 78 1.95 -10.75 -0.53
N ALA A 79 2.19 -9.57 -0.01
CA ALA A 79 3.52 -9.11 0.41
C ALA A 79 3.72 -9.11 1.92
N VAL A 80 2.64 -9.09 2.71
CA VAL A 80 2.70 -9.00 4.18
C VAL A 80 2.34 -10.34 4.83
N ASP A 81 2.99 -10.65 5.95
CA ASP A 81 2.49 -11.67 6.87
C ASP A 81 1.27 -11.08 7.61
N VAL A 82 0.09 -11.49 7.16
CA VAL A 82 -1.18 -10.96 7.66
C VAL A 82 -1.51 -11.38 9.09
N PHE A 83 -0.79 -12.35 9.64
CA PHE A 83 -1.00 -12.89 10.98
C PHE A 83 0.04 -12.41 12.00
N ASP A 84 1.02 -11.62 11.58
CA ASP A 84 2.04 -11.05 12.46
C ASP A 84 1.70 -9.60 12.84
N ALA A 85 1.06 -9.43 13.99
CA ALA A 85 0.73 -8.11 14.53
C ALA A 85 1.95 -7.35 15.09
N GLY A 86 3.05 -8.05 15.34
CA GLY A 86 4.24 -7.52 16.02
C GLY A 86 5.30 -6.93 15.09
N GLY A 87 5.05 -6.92 13.80
CA GLY A 87 6.00 -6.43 12.78
C GLY A 87 5.93 -7.23 11.50
N GLN A 88 7.01 -7.26 10.76
CA GLN A 88 7.15 -8.07 9.55
C GLN A 88 8.58 -8.61 9.48
N TYR A 89 8.74 -9.93 9.43
CA TYR A 89 10.04 -10.60 9.28
C TYR A 89 11.07 -10.11 10.31
N CYS A 90 12.22 -9.54 9.90
CA CYS A 90 13.21 -8.94 10.81
C CYS A 90 12.74 -7.59 11.42
N ASP A 91 11.81 -6.91 10.79
CA ASP A 91 11.36 -5.59 11.23
C ASP A 91 10.32 -5.77 12.34
N ARG A 92 10.76 -5.58 13.58
CA ARG A 92 9.95 -5.83 14.76
C ARG A 92 9.57 -4.53 15.48
N GLY A 93 8.36 -4.52 16.01
CA GLY A 93 7.80 -3.39 16.74
C GLY A 93 6.56 -2.81 16.08
N THR A 94 5.83 -2.00 16.84
CA THR A 94 4.54 -1.40 16.40
C THR A 94 4.67 -0.58 15.11
N GLU A 95 5.82 0.05 14.92
CA GLU A 95 6.08 0.88 13.74
C GLU A 95 6.16 0.06 12.43
N PHE A 96 6.41 -1.24 12.52
CA PHE A 96 6.48 -2.17 11.40
C PHE A 96 5.25 -3.08 11.29
N SER A 97 4.27 -2.94 12.19
CA SER A 97 3.08 -3.77 12.18
C SER A 97 2.17 -3.45 10.99
N PRO A 98 1.52 -4.49 10.39
CA PRO A 98 0.72 -4.30 9.19
C PRO A 98 -0.58 -3.55 9.48
N ALA A 99 -0.92 -2.61 8.61
CA ALA A 99 -2.17 -1.86 8.68
C ALA A 99 -2.57 -1.25 7.33
N LEU A 100 -3.86 -1.02 7.16
CA LEU A 100 -4.46 -0.26 6.07
C LEU A 100 -4.97 1.07 6.61
N TYR A 101 -4.63 2.18 5.95
CA TYR A 101 -5.17 3.49 6.24
C TYR A 101 -6.11 3.89 5.11
N VAL A 102 -7.40 4.00 5.41
CA VAL A 102 -8.45 4.15 4.41
C VAL A 102 -8.97 5.59 4.34
N ASP A 103 -9.12 6.08 3.12
CA ASP A 103 -9.70 7.39 2.83
C ASP A 103 -11.13 7.20 2.31
N GLY A 104 -12.08 7.48 3.22
CA GLY A 104 -13.50 7.43 2.93
C GLY A 104 -14.14 6.04 2.96
N PRO A 105 -15.47 6.01 2.73
CA PRO A 105 -16.30 4.82 2.93
C PRO A 105 -16.02 3.71 1.89
N LEU A 106 -15.64 4.07 0.67
CA LEU A 106 -15.40 3.10 -0.38
C LEU A 106 -14.13 2.27 -0.10
N GLN A 107 -13.02 2.92 0.25
CA GLN A 107 -11.80 2.20 0.65
C GLN A 107 -12.04 1.36 1.90
N LEU A 108 -12.78 1.88 2.88
CA LEU A 108 -13.15 1.13 4.10
C LEU A 108 -13.93 -0.13 3.77
N LYS A 109 -14.92 -0.05 2.88
CA LYS A 109 -15.69 -1.21 2.41
C LYS A 109 -14.77 -2.27 1.80
N TRP A 110 -13.93 -1.89 0.85
CA TRP A 110 -13.02 -2.82 0.19
C TRP A 110 -11.99 -3.44 1.14
N ALA A 111 -11.40 -2.64 2.03
CA ALA A 111 -10.45 -3.11 3.03
C ALA A 111 -11.06 -4.15 3.97
N ARG A 112 -12.27 -3.89 4.47
CA ARG A 112 -12.99 -4.83 5.35
C ARG A 112 -13.39 -6.10 4.62
N GLN A 113 -13.91 -5.98 3.41
CA GLN A 113 -14.35 -7.11 2.61
C GLN A 113 -13.18 -8.03 2.27
N SER A 114 -12.07 -7.48 1.77
CA SER A 114 -10.88 -8.27 1.42
C SER A 114 -10.25 -8.95 2.65
N ARG A 115 -10.17 -8.25 3.80
CA ARG A 115 -9.70 -8.85 5.05
C ARG A 115 -10.59 -10.00 5.53
N SER A 116 -11.91 -9.83 5.48
CA SER A 116 -12.86 -10.89 5.85
C SER A 116 -12.77 -12.09 4.93
N GLN A 117 -12.63 -11.86 3.65
CA GLN A 117 -12.42 -12.91 2.65
C GLN A 117 -11.19 -13.76 2.96
N LEU A 118 -10.05 -13.11 3.22
CA LEU A 118 -8.82 -13.81 3.64
C LEU A 118 -9.05 -14.63 4.93
N GLY A 119 -9.78 -14.06 5.89
CA GLY A 119 -10.10 -14.77 7.13
C GLY A 119 -10.90 -16.04 6.91
N LEU A 120 -11.86 -16.04 5.96
CA LEU A 120 -12.62 -17.21 5.57
C LEU A 120 -11.74 -18.26 4.87
N GLU A 121 -10.89 -17.83 3.95
CA GLU A 121 -10.01 -18.71 3.19
C GLU A 121 -8.97 -19.41 4.08
N TRP A 122 -8.45 -18.72 5.08
CA TRP A 122 -7.40 -19.23 5.97
C TRP A 122 -7.93 -19.81 7.29
N GLY A 123 -9.24 -19.75 7.53
CA GLY A 123 -9.85 -20.19 8.79
C GLY A 123 -9.42 -19.37 10.01
N ARG A 124 -8.76 -18.22 9.81
CA ARG A 124 -8.23 -17.33 10.85
C ARG A 124 -8.28 -15.89 10.37
N GLN A 125 -8.75 -14.98 11.24
CA GLN A 125 -8.79 -13.55 10.90
C GLN A 125 -7.39 -12.94 10.83
N PRO A 126 -7.09 -12.16 9.76
CA PRO A 126 -5.86 -11.39 9.69
C PRO A 126 -5.75 -10.35 10.82
N GLU A 127 -4.54 -10.22 11.37
CA GLU A 127 -4.19 -9.23 12.40
C GLU A 127 -3.95 -7.82 11.86
N VAL A 128 -4.18 -7.64 10.56
CA VAL A 128 -4.03 -6.34 9.89
C VAL A 128 -5.11 -5.38 10.34
N ARG A 129 -4.71 -4.26 10.92
CA ARG A 129 -5.62 -3.23 11.40
C ARG A 129 -6.06 -2.29 10.28
N ILE A 130 -7.25 -1.69 10.42
CA ILE A 130 -7.80 -0.71 9.48
C ILE A 130 -8.08 0.57 10.24
N PHE A 131 -7.41 1.66 9.85
CA PHE A 131 -7.55 2.99 10.42
C PHE A 131 -8.09 3.95 9.37
N ALA A 132 -8.73 5.03 9.80
CA ALA A 132 -8.92 6.18 8.93
C ALA A 132 -7.58 6.84 8.61
N VAL A 133 -7.42 7.35 7.39
CA VAL A 133 -6.23 8.13 7.02
C VAL A 133 -6.16 9.37 7.90
N GLY A 134 -4.96 9.66 8.39
CA GLY A 134 -4.67 10.83 9.21
C GLY A 134 -3.59 11.70 8.58
N ARG A 135 -2.87 12.45 9.41
CA ARG A 135 -1.76 13.27 8.94
C ARG A 135 -0.61 12.38 8.48
N PHE A 136 -0.24 12.49 7.22
CA PHE A 136 0.94 11.86 6.64
C PHE A 136 2.16 12.77 6.81
N GLU A 137 3.25 12.21 7.32
CA GLU A 137 4.54 12.87 7.44
C GLU A 137 5.54 12.19 6.52
N PRO A 138 6.03 12.85 5.43
CA PRO A 138 7.01 12.24 4.54
C PRO A 138 8.28 11.82 5.30
N ALA A 139 8.84 10.66 4.96
CA ALA A 139 10.14 10.26 5.46
C ALA A 139 11.24 11.14 4.87
N ALA A 140 12.35 11.31 5.60
CA ALA A 140 13.48 12.09 5.14
C ALA A 140 13.98 11.61 3.76
N ALA A 141 14.55 12.52 2.95
CA ALA A 141 14.96 12.25 1.57
C ALA A 141 15.88 11.02 1.43
N ARG A 142 16.71 10.73 2.46
CA ARG A 142 17.57 9.53 2.47
C ARG A 142 16.80 8.20 2.45
N HIS A 143 15.51 8.20 2.78
CA HIS A 143 14.65 7.01 2.79
C HIS A 143 13.77 6.86 1.55
N GLN A 144 13.63 7.92 0.75
CA GLN A 144 12.89 7.88 -0.51
C GLN A 144 13.69 7.11 -1.57
N GLN A 145 13.05 6.21 -2.30
CA GLN A 145 13.68 5.37 -3.34
C GLN A 145 14.92 4.59 -2.86
N TYR A 146 14.92 4.19 -1.58
CA TYR A 146 16.07 3.50 -0.99
C TYR A 146 16.42 2.20 -1.73
N TYR A 147 15.44 1.44 -2.14
CA TYR A 147 15.58 0.18 -2.88
C TYR A 147 16.33 0.35 -4.22
N GLN A 148 16.19 1.50 -4.88
CA GLN A 148 16.90 1.82 -6.12
C GLN A 148 18.32 2.33 -5.85
N ARG A 149 18.43 3.29 -4.91
CA ARG A 149 19.74 3.94 -4.61
C ARG A 149 20.73 3.03 -3.91
N HIS A 150 20.24 2.03 -3.20
CA HIS A 150 21.04 1.06 -2.44
C HIS A 150 20.65 -0.37 -2.79
N SER A 151 20.52 -0.69 -4.07
CA SER A 151 19.94 -1.93 -4.58
C SER A 151 20.58 -3.20 -4.02
N LEU A 152 21.92 -3.24 -3.87
CA LEU A 152 22.63 -4.39 -3.31
C LEU A 152 22.35 -4.57 -1.82
N LEU A 153 22.37 -3.48 -1.04
CA LEU A 153 22.05 -3.52 0.39
C LEU A 153 20.59 -3.91 0.61
N TYR A 154 19.70 -3.38 -0.21
CA TYR A 154 18.29 -3.72 -0.16
C TYR A 154 18.04 -5.19 -0.50
N ALA A 155 18.70 -5.73 -1.54
CA ALA A 155 18.59 -7.14 -1.90
C ALA A 155 19.11 -8.06 -0.79
N ALA A 156 20.27 -7.73 -0.20
CA ALA A 156 20.82 -8.46 0.94
C ALA A 156 19.88 -8.42 2.17
N TYR A 157 19.36 -7.24 2.50
CA TYR A 157 18.42 -7.07 3.59
C TYR A 157 17.16 -7.94 3.39
N ARG A 158 16.53 -7.90 2.21
CA ARG A 158 15.37 -8.74 1.93
C ARG A 158 15.66 -10.23 2.06
N SER A 159 16.80 -10.68 1.51
CA SER A 159 17.20 -12.07 1.53
C SER A 159 17.46 -12.56 2.97
N VAL A 160 18.23 -11.81 3.75
CA VAL A 160 18.55 -12.15 5.14
C VAL A 160 17.29 -12.17 6.02
N CYS A 161 16.37 -11.21 5.81
CA CYS A 161 15.13 -11.11 6.56
C CYS A 161 14.03 -12.06 6.10
N GLY A 162 14.20 -12.77 4.99
CA GLY A 162 13.22 -13.73 4.49
C GLY A 162 11.98 -13.08 3.87
N TYR A 163 12.08 -11.83 3.42
CA TYR A 163 10.98 -11.19 2.69
C TYR A 163 10.70 -11.94 1.39
N PRO A 164 9.44 -12.25 1.07
CA PRO A 164 9.08 -13.00 -0.14
C PRO A 164 9.50 -12.24 -1.40
N ASP A 165 9.96 -12.98 -2.42
CA ASP A 165 10.45 -12.44 -3.70
C ASP A 165 9.37 -11.77 -4.58
N GLY A 166 8.23 -11.40 -4.00
CA GLY A 166 7.11 -10.82 -4.74
C GLY A 166 6.39 -11.78 -5.68
N ARG A 167 6.81 -13.07 -5.68
CA ARG A 167 6.21 -14.14 -6.47
C ARG A 167 5.42 -15.15 -5.65
N GLY A 168 5.35 -15.01 -4.35
CA GLY A 168 4.94 -16.10 -3.50
C GLY A 168 3.86 -15.81 -2.49
N PHE A 169 2.66 -15.55 -2.89
CA PHE A 169 1.41 -16.07 -2.33
C PHE A 169 0.42 -16.05 -3.50
N SER A 170 0.06 -17.23 -4.02
CA SER A 170 -1.07 -17.33 -4.94
C SER A 170 -2.32 -17.09 -4.12
N LEU A 171 -2.84 -15.86 -4.13
CA LEU A 171 -4.21 -15.63 -3.70
C LEU A 171 -5.14 -16.32 -4.69
N PRO A 172 -6.21 -16.98 -4.21
CA PRO A 172 -7.25 -17.51 -5.07
C PRO A 172 -7.83 -16.44 -6.00
N PRO A 173 -8.36 -16.82 -7.16
CA PRO A 173 -8.81 -15.90 -8.22
C PRO A 173 -10.00 -15.00 -7.87
N LEU A 174 -10.56 -15.09 -6.66
CA LEU A 174 -11.80 -14.41 -6.24
C LEU A 174 -11.69 -12.88 -6.08
N LEU A 175 -10.49 -12.33 -6.05
CA LEU A 175 -10.30 -10.86 -6.09
C LEU A 175 -10.11 -10.32 -7.53
N ALA A 176 -10.13 -11.19 -8.54
CA ALA A 176 -9.89 -10.82 -9.94
C ALA A 176 -11.14 -10.30 -10.69
N GLY A 177 -12.30 -10.25 -10.05
CA GLY A 177 -13.56 -10.03 -10.74
C GLY A 177 -14.50 -9.01 -10.11
N SER A 178 -14.15 -7.74 -10.08
CA SER A 178 -15.16 -6.68 -9.95
C SER A 178 -14.61 -5.39 -10.57
N ARG A 179 -14.68 -5.30 -11.87
CA ARG A 179 -14.79 -3.97 -12.47
C ARG A 179 -16.13 -3.42 -12.02
N VAL A 180 -16.08 -2.42 -11.19
CA VAL A 180 -17.29 -1.66 -10.83
C VAL A 180 -17.50 -0.67 -11.97
N ASN A 181 -18.58 -0.91 -12.73
CA ASN A 181 -19.23 0.14 -13.52
C ASN A 181 -19.82 1.18 -12.60
#